data_831edec58ae3427d1dec3796383d7749
#
_entry.id   831edec58ae3427d1dec3796383d7749
#
_cell.length_a   1.000
_cell.length_b   1.000
_cell.length_c   1.000
_cell.angle_alpha   90.00
_cell.angle_beta   90.00
_cell.angle_gamma   90.00
#
_symmetry.space_group_name_H-M   'P 1'
#
loop_
_entity.id
_entity.type
_entity.pdbx_description
1 polymer ?
#
loop_
_entity_poly.entity_id
_entity_poly.type
_entity_poly.pdbx_seq_one_letter_code
_entity_poly.pdbx_strand_id
1 'polypeptide(L)'
;AGTPFIVNAGQLSEEKFVNSAFCQTAAHTALTLDNLNNCSPGGDNYDLVRALEIGPATGGMLVHLVHDGYMNSHGIVHERHVYLTTGGGNIRGSDTLRYTGGPGAIPKTCIIRFHLHPRVSAAMVSNGTIVLKINTQKAGWLFKCKGANPVLEQSVYFEGKQRLSCEQIILRMHAQDIRQHSDKSIGWSFTRQ
;
A
#
# COMPACT_ATOMS: atom_id res chain seq x y z
N ALA A 1 7.76 -22.73 2.23
CA ALA A 1 7.15 -21.46 1.81
C ALA A 1 6.76 -20.69 3.07
N GLY A 2 7.03 -19.38 3.09
CA GLY A 2 6.64 -18.53 4.22
C GLY A 2 5.13 -18.32 4.28
N THR A 3 4.62 -17.93 5.46
CA THR A 3 3.21 -17.53 5.60
C THR A 3 3.07 -16.09 5.13
N PRO A 4 2.14 -15.79 4.18
CA PRO A 4 1.89 -14.43 3.74
C PRO A 4 1.31 -13.61 4.91
N PHE A 5 1.68 -12.33 5.03
CA PHE A 5 1.13 -11.46 6.05
C PHE A 5 0.62 -10.12 5.50
N ILE A 6 1.28 -9.54 4.49
CA ILE A 6 0.76 -8.41 3.72
C ILE A 6 0.32 -8.97 2.37
N VAL A 7 -0.91 -8.70 1.99
CA VAL A 7 -1.56 -9.29 0.80
C VAL A 7 -2.40 -8.22 0.07
N ASN A 8 -3.04 -8.61 -1.01
CA ASN A 8 -4.19 -7.90 -1.58
C ASN A 8 -5.48 -8.50 -1.03
N ALA A 9 -6.63 -8.00 -1.42
CA ALA A 9 -7.94 -8.51 -0.95
C ALA A 9 -8.28 -9.95 -1.38
N GLY A 10 -7.32 -10.66 -1.97
CA GLY A 10 -7.49 -12.04 -2.45
C GLY A 10 -8.13 -12.12 -3.81
N GLN A 11 -8.71 -13.29 -4.12
CA GLN A 11 -9.26 -13.57 -5.45
C GLN A 11 -10.41 -14.56 -5.39
N LEU A 12 -11.48 -14.34 -6.16
CA LEU A 12 -12.53 -15.29 -6.43
C LEU A 12 -12.15 -16.21 -7.61
N SER A 13 -12.46 -17.52 -7.52
CA SER A 13 -11.97 -18.53 -8.46
C SER A 13 -12.67 -18.55 -9.84
N GLU A 14 -13.80 -17.86 -10.03
CA GLU A 14 -14.67 -18.07 -11.21
C GLU A 14 -15.15 -16.78 -11.91
N GLU A 15 -14.73 -15.59 -11.51
CA GLU A 15 -15.18 -14.35 -12.17
C GLU A 15 -14.21 -13.88 -13.26
N LYS A 16 -14.79 -13.43 -14.39
CA LYS A 16 -14.07 -12.64 -15.40
C LYS A 16 -13.77 -11.26 -14.81
N PHE A 17 -12.52 -11.06 -14.46
CA PHE A 17 -11.99 -9.99 -13.62
C PHE A 17 -12.13 -8.55 -14.13
N VAL A 18 -12.54 -8.32 -15.34
CA VAL A 18 -12.37 -7.02 -16.03
C VAL A 18 -13.11 -5.85 -15.34
N ASN A 19 -14.08 -6.11 -14.47
CA ASN A 19 -14.80 -5.06 -13.72
C ASN A 19 -15.05 -5.41 -12.25
N SER A 20 -14.31 -6.36 -11.70
CA SER A 20 -14.55 -6.76 -10.30
C SER A 20 -13.93 -5.76 -9.32
N ALA A 21 -14.46 -5.69 -8.12
CA ALA A 21 -13.90 -4.89 -7.03
C ALA A 21 -12.42 -5.26 -6.71
N PHE A 22 -11.98 -6.47 -7.09
CA PHE A 22 -10.62 -6.95 -6.88
C PHE A 22 -9.58 -6.32 -7.81
N CYS A 23 -10.01 -5.77 -8.95
CA CYS A 23 -9.12 -5.05 -9.87
C CYS A 23 -8.94 -3.58 -9.49
N GLN A 24 -9.68 -3.09 -8.51
CA GLN A 24 -9.57 -1.70 -8.08
C GLN A 24 -8.35 -1.47 -7.20
N THR A 25 -7.75 -0.29 -7.31
CA THR A 25 -6.57 0.08 -6.51
C THR A 25 -6.79 -0.10 -5.01
N ALA A 26 -8.00 0.15 -4.50
CA ALA A 26 -8.35 -0.03 -3.10
C ALA A 26 -8.31 -1.49 -2.60
N ALA A 27 -8.36 -2.48 -3.49
CA ALA A 27 -8.23 -3.90 -3.15
C ALA A 27 -6.76 -4.36 -3.02
N HIS A 28 -5.83 -3.47 -3.28
CA HIS A 28 -4.39 -3.75 -3.26
C HIS A 28 -3.70 -2.98 -2.13
N THR A 29 -2.50 -3.46 -1.75
CA THR A 29 -1.59 -2.74 -0.86
C THR A 29 -0.98 -1.56 -1.63
N ALA A 30 -1.80 -0.53 -1.84
CA ALA A 30 -1.53 0.60 -2.71
C ALA A 30 -2.06 1.92 -2.14
N LEU A 31 -1.70 3.02 -2.82
CA LEU A 31 -2.18 4.36 -2.52
C LEU A 31 -3.39 4.69 -3.40
N THR A 32 -4.42 5.30 -2.81
CA THR A 32 -5.57 5.88 -3.52
C THR A 32 -5.72 7.36 -3.19
N LEU A 33 -6.10 8.15 -4.19
CA LEU A 33 -6.52 9.55 -4.06
C LEU A 33 -8.03 9.61 -4.34
N ASP A 34 -8.80 10.18 -3.41
CA ASP A 34 -10.27 10.34 -3.50
C ASP A 34 -11.02 9.04 -3.85
N ASN A 35 -10.47 7.89 -3.42
CA ASN A 35 -10.95 6.55 -3.79
C ASN A 35 -10.94 6.24 -5.29
N LEU A 36 -10.22 7.02 -6.08
CA LEU A 36 -10.04 6.75 -7.50
C LEU A 36 -9.02 5.64 -7.73
N ASN A 37 -9.19 4.91 -8.82
CA ASN A 37 -8.19 3.99 -9.31
C ASN A 37 -7.02 4.76 -9.94
N ASN A 38 -5.81 4.25 -9.74
CA ASN A 38 -4.61 4.79 -10.41
C ASN A 38 -4.49 4.35 -11.87
N CYS A 39 -5.35 3.44 -12.32
CA CYS A 39 -5.39 2.91 -13.68
C CYS A 39 -6.79 2.41 -14.01
N SER A 40 -7.07 2.19 -15.29
CA SER A 40 -8.32 1.56 -15.73
C SER A 40 -8.28 0.06 -15.46
N PRO A 41 -9.20 -0.51 -14.66
CA PRO A 41 -9.25 -1.95 -14.45
C PRO A 41 -9.40 -2.70 -15.77
N GLY A 42 -8.54 -3.70 -16.00
CA GLY A 42 -8.57 -4.53 -17.21
C GLY A 42 -8.03 -3.87 -18.49
N GLY A 43 -7.51 -2.64 -18.41
CA GLY A 43 -6.82 -1.96 -19.51
C GLY A 43 -5.33 -2.26 -19.56
N ASP A 44 -4.70 -1.92 -20.67
CA ASP A 44 -3.24 -1.82 -20.76
C ASP A 44 -2.82 -0.51 -20.08
N ASN A 45 -2.15 -0.64 -18.93
CA ASN A 45 -1.76 0.49 -18.08
C ASN A 45 -0.24 0.66 -18.00
N TYR A 46 0.52 -0.02 -18.85
CA TYR A 46 1.98 0.03 -18.82
C TYR A 46 2.54 1.43 -19.11
N ASP A 47 1.86 2.21 -19.93
CA ASP A 47 2.22 3.60 -20.21
C ASP A 47 2.02 4.55 -19.03
N LEU A 48 1.37 4.14 -17.96
CA LEU A 48 1.30 4.92 -16.71
C LEU A 48 2.55 4.73 -15.82
N VAL A 49 3.32 3.67 -16.05
CA VAL A 49 4.57 3.41 -15.33
C VAL A 49 5.70 4.22 -15.94
N ARG A 50 6.27 5.15 -15.16
CA ARG A 50 7.38 6.04 -15.58
C ARG A 50 8.74 5.50 -15.22
N ALA A 51 8.84 4.75 -14.13
CA ALA A 51 10.04 4.03 -13.74
C ALA A 51 9.65 2.77 -12.96
N LEU A 52 10.37 1.69 -13.21
CA LEU A 52 10.36 0.47 -12.41
C LEU A 52 11.78 -0.09 -12.39
N GLU A 53 12.42 0.01 -11.23
CA GLU A 53 13.76 -0.48 -10.99
C GLU A 53 13.74 -1.50 -9.86
N ILE A 54 14.34 -2.64 -10.07
CA ILE A 54 14.48 -3.70 -9.06
C ILE A 54 15.93 -4.12 -9.06
N GLY A 55 16.61 -3.98 -7.95
CA GLY A 55 18.03 -4.29 -7.89
C GLY A 55 18.58 -4.50 -6.49
N PRO A 56 19.81 -5.01 -6.40
CA PRO A 56 20.51 -5.15 -5.14
C PRO A 56 20.81 -3.77 -4.54
N ALA A 57 20.70 -3.70 -3.21
CA ALA A 57 21.15 -2.56 -2.43
C ALA A 57 21.94 -3.07 -1.23
N THR A 58 22.71 -2.21 -0.56
CA THR A 58 23.51 -2.62 0.59
C THR A 58 22.65 -3.31 1.65
N GLY A 59 22.90 -4.61 1.88
CA GLY A 59 22.20 -5.43 2.84
C GLY A 59 20.79 -5.88 2.44
N GLY A 60 20.41 -5.78 1.16
CA GLY A 60 19.07 -6.19 0.71
C GLY A 60 18.77 -5.94 -0.75
N MET A 61 17.50 -5.80 -1.03
CA MET A 61 16.92 -5.49 -2.35
C MET A 61 16.08 -4.22 -2.28
N LEU A 62 16.17 -3.41 -3.30
CA LEU A 62 15.35 -2.20 -3.48
C LEU A 62 14.44 -2.35 -4.69
N VAL A 63 13.20 -1.92 -4.52
CA VAL A 63 12.25 -1.66 -5.62
C VAL A 63 11.96 -0.16 -5.62
N HIS A 64 12.09 0.45 -6.77
CA HIS A 64 11.69 1.83 -7.04
C HIS A 64 10.64 1.83 -8.14
N LEU A 65 9.48 2.39 -7.87
CA LEU A 65 8.35 2.48 -8.78
C LEU A 65 7.86 3.92 -8.85
N VAL A 66 7.68 4.43 -10.07
CA VAL A 66 7.02 5.72 -10.34
C VAL A 66 5.89 5.51 -11.32
N HIS A 67 4.71 6.05 -11.01
CA HIS A 67 3.58 6.08 -11.95
C HIS A 67 2.85 7.42 -11.91
N ASP A 68 2.20 7.76 -13.02
CA ASP A 68 1.45 9.00 -13.20
C ASP A 68 -0.07 8.80 -13.33
N GLY A 69 -0.58 7.67 -12.84
CA GLY A 69 -2.01 7.34 -12.90
C GLY A 69 -2.95 8.38 -12.27
N TYR A 70 -2.43 9.31 -11.48
CA TYR A 70 -3.18 10.43 -10.91
C TYR A 70 -2.89 11.78 -11.55
N MET A 71 -2.11 11.80 -12.64
CA MET A 71 -1.73 13.04 -13.32
C MET A 71 -2.95 13.78 -13.86
N ASN A 72 -3.82 13.09 -14.58
CA ASN A 72 -4.99 13.70 -15.22
C ASN A 72 -6.05 14.16 -14.22
N SER A 73 -6.20 13.46 -13.09
CA SER A 73 -7.22 13.78 -12.08
C SER A 73 -6.74 14.83 -11.07
N HIS A 74 -5.48 14.80 -10.69
CA HIS A 74 -4.94 15.59 -9.57
C HIS A 74 -3.63 16.32 -9.86
N GLY A 75 -2.99 16.11 -11.02
CA GLY A 75 -1.66 16.65 -11.32
C GLY A 75 -0.58 16.03 -10.40
N ILE A 76 -0.75 14.77 -10.00
CA ILE A 76 0.11 14.08 -9.03
C ILE A 76 0.78 12.88 -9.67
N VAL A 77 2.10 12.79 -9.46
CA VAL A 77 2.91 11.59 -9.69
C VAL A 77 3.12 10.89 -8.35
N HIS A 78 2.97 9.57 -8.32
CA HIS A 78 3.25 8.75 -7.15
C HIS A 78 4.55 7.99 -7.35
N GLU A 79 5.43 8.07 -6.36
CA GLU A 79 6.69 7.35 -6.29
C GLU A 79 6.70 6.47 -5.04
N ARG A 80 7.04 5.20 -5.21
CA ARG A 80 7.17 4.23 -4.11
C ARG A 80 8.53 3.58 -4.11
N HIS A 81 9.19 3.62 -2.97
CA HIS A 81 10.36 2.81 -2.68
C HIS A 81 9.99 1.68 -1.72
N VAL A 82 10.50 0.48 -1.96
CA VAL A 82 10.39 -0.65 -1.04
C VAL A 82 11.75 -1.30 -0.91
N TYR A 83 12.23 -1.43 0.31
CA TYR A 83 13.49 -2.10 0.62
C TYR A 83 13.22 -3.32 1.50
N LEU A 84 13.79 -4.45 1.11
CA LEU A 84 13.75 -5.72 1.85
C LEU A 84 15.16 -6.10 2.27
N THR A 85 15.39 -6.27 3.58
CA THR A 85 16.69 -6.72 4.09
C THR A 85 16.98 -8.18 3.69
N THR A 86 18.26 -8.49 3.48
CA THR A 86 18.73 -9.87 3.38
C THR A 86 18.28 -10.66 4.62
N GLY A 87 17.67 -11.84 4.41
CA GLY A 87 17.06 -12.61 5.49
C GLY A 87 15.62 -12.24 5.84
N GLY A 88 15.05 -11.20 5.21
CA GLY A 88 13.61 -10.89 5.28
C GLY A 88 13.12 -10.39 6.64
N GLY A 89 14.01 -9.94 7.54
CA GLY A 89 13.64 -9.47 8.89
C GLY A 89 13.10 -8.03 8.93
N ASN A 90 13.25 -7.26 7.86
CA ASN A 90 12.75 -5.89 7.78
C ASN A 90 12.28 -5.59 6.36
N ILE A 91 11.07 -5.04 6.24
CA ILE A 91 10.53 -4.44 5.03
C ILE A 91 10.26 -2.98 5.37
N ARG A 92 10.81 -2.06 4.62
CA ARG A 92 10.57 -0.63 4.79
C ARG A 92 10.35 0.04 3.45
N GLY A 93 9.62 1.11 3.44
CA GLY A 93 9.39 1.86 2.22
C GLY A 93 8.95 3.28 2.48
N SER A 94 8.78 3.98 1.39
CA SER A 94 8.19 5.32 1.37
C SER A 94 7.28 5.47 0.17
N ASP A 95 6.21 6.21 0.38
CA ASP A 95 5.33 6.69 -0.67
C ASP A 95 5.47 8.21 -0.75
N THR A 96 5.85 8.72 -1.90
CA THR A 96 6.01 10.16 -2.16
C THR A 96 4.99 10.60 -3.21
N LEU A 97 4.25 11.64 -2.87
CA LEU A 97 3.35 12.32 -3.78
C LEU A 97 4.00 13.61 -4.24
N ARG A 98 4.21 13.72 -5.53
CA ARG A 98 4.81 14.89 -6.17
C ARG A 98 3.74 15.63 -6.96
N TYR A 99 3.44 16.85 -6.54
CA TYR A 99 2.56 17.72 -7.29
C TYR A 99 3.34 18.40 -8.42
N THR A 100 2.93 18.15 -9.66
CA THR A 100 3.63 18.67 -10.86
C THR A 100 2.97 19.90 -11.46
N GLY A 101 1.90 20.38 -10.82
CA GLY A 101 1.03 21.40 -11.43
C GLY A 101 0.10 20.79 -12.47
N GLY A 102 -0.99 21.43 -12.74
CA GLY A 102 -1.97 20.96 -13.71
C GLY A 102 -3.39 21.33 -13.33
N PRO A 103 -4.37 21.07 -14.20
CA PRO A 103 -5.76 21.45 -13.99
C PRO A 103 -6.48 20.62 -12.91
N GLY A 104 -5.83 19.61 -12.37
CA GLY A 104 -6.44 18.69 -11.40
C GLY A 104 -6.79 19.33 -10.06
N ALA A 105 -7.88 18.88 -9.45
CA ALA A 105 -8.27 19.28 -8.10
C ALA A 105 -7.31 18.70 -7.06
N ILE A 106 -7.11 19.42 -5.93
CA ILE A 106 -6.42 18.83 -4.77
C ILE A 106 -7.26 17.64 -4.31
N PRO A 107 -6.66 16.45 -4.10
CA PRO A 107 -7.41 15.33 -3.55
C PRO A 107 -7.90 15.69 -2.14
N LYS A 108 -9.11 15.29 -1.80
CA LYS A 108 -9.68 15.46 -0.46
C LYS A 108 -9.14 14.39 0.50
N THR A 109 -8.88 13.20 -0.05
CA THR A 109 -8.39 12.06 0.71
C THR A 109 -7.20 11.43 0.03
N CYS A 110 -6.19 11.10 0.81
CA CYS A 110 -5.06 10.29 0.39
C CYS A 110 -4.88 9.14 1.37
N ILE A 111 -4.97 7.92 0.87
CA ILE A 111 -4.98 6.72 1.71
C ILE A 111 -4.02 5.69 1.13
N ILE A 112 -3.06 5.24 1.97
CA ILE A 112 -2.25 4.05 1.70
C ILE A 112 -2.85 2.90 2.50
N ARG A 113 -3.03 1.75 1.86
CA ARG A 113 -3.55 0.52 2.47
C ARG A 113 -2.47 -0.54 2.53
N PHE A 114 -2.47 -1.31 3.64
CA PHE A 114 -1.76 -2.57 3.77
C PHE A 114 -2.78 -3.61 4.21
N HIS A 115 -3.24 -4.43 3.27
CA HIS A 115 -4.15 -5.53 3.58
C HIS A 115 -3.41 -6.63 4.31
N LEU A 116 -3.96 -7.10 5.42
CA LEU A 116 -3.39 -8.16 6.22
C LEU A 116 -4.07 -9.50 5.86
N HIS A 117 -3.26 -10.57 5.81
CA HIS A 117 -3.80 -11.90 5.60
C HIS A 117 -4.70 -12.33 6.79
N PRO A 118 -5.78 -13.12 6.61
CA PRO A 118 -6.66 -13.55 7.69
C PRO A 118 -5.99 -14.27 8.86
N ARG A 119 -4.77 -14.80 8.66
CA ARG A 119 -3.96 -15.42 9.73
C ARG A 119 -3.15 -14.41 10.55
N VAL A 120 -3.30 -13.14 10.30
CA VAL A 120 -2.62 -12.05 11.01
C VAL A 120 -3.62 -11.39 11.94
N SER A 121 -3.30 -11.32 13.21
CA SER A 121 -3.98 -10.44 14.17
C SER A 121 -3.16 -9.18 14.36
N ALA A 122 -3.82 -8.04 14.43
CA ALA A 122 -3.19 -6.74 14.59
C ALA A 122 -3.73 -6.03 15.85
N ALA A 123 -2.84 -5.33 16.54
CA ALA A 123 -3.22 -4.51 17.70
C ALA A 123 -2.40 -3.22 17.69
N MET A 124 -3.11 -2.10 17.80
CA MET A 124 -2.45 -0.81 17.99
C MET A 124 -2.06 -0.64 19.45
N VAL A 125 -0.82 -0.24 19.68
CA VAL A 125 -0.30 0.11 21.01
C VAL A 125 -0.14 1.63 21.13
N SER A 126 0.13 2.09 22.35
CA SER A 126 0.45 3.49 22.60
C SER A 126 1.55 3.96 21.63
N ASN A 127 1.53 5.17 21.18
CA ASN A 127 2.46 5.76 20.18
C ASN A 127 2.23 5.42 18.69
N GLY A 128 1.09 4.82 18.32
CA GLY A 128 0.76 4.52 16.93
C GLY A 128 1.53 3.36 16.31
N THR A 129 2.30 2.59 17.09
CA THR A 129 2.89 1.32 16.63
C THR A 129 1.80 0.26 16.54
N ILE A 130 1.82 -0.56 15.49
CA ILE A 130 0.93 -1.72 15.37
C ILE A 130 1.75 -3.00 15.52
N VAL A 131 1.34 -3.85 16.46
CA VAL A 131 1.89 -5.18 16.66
C VAL A 131 1.11 -6.16 15.80
N LEU A 132 1.81 -6.93 14.97
CA LEU A 132 1.24 -7.96 14.11
C LEU A 132 1.71 -9.34 14.59
N LYS A 133 0.78 -10.25 14.75
CA LYS A 133 1.06 -11.64 15.10
C LYS A 133 0.54 -12.57 14.02
N ILE A 134 1.41 -13.39 13.47
CA ILE A 134 1.04 -14.41 12.51
C ILE A 134 0.79 -15.70 13.29
N ASN A 135 -0.44 -16.24 13.20
CA ASN A 135 -0.88 -17.36 14.05
C ASN A 135 -0.01 -18.62 13.97
N THR A 136 0.78 -18.77 12.91
CA THR A 136 1.67 -19.92 12.69
C THR A 136 3.13 -19.64 13.06
N GLN A 137 3.46 -18.46 13.58
CA GLN A 137 4.83 -18.05 13.89
C GLN A 137 4.96 -17.61 15.33
N LYS A 138 6.14 -17.91 15.94
CA LYS A 138 6.46 -17.45 17.31
C LYS A 138 6.83 -15.97 17.30
N ALA A 139 7.54 -15.51 16.27
CA ALA A 139 7.96 -14.12 16.12
C ALA A 139 6.81 -13.25 15.61
N GLY A 140 6.64 -12.07 16.21
CA GLY A 140 5.74 -11.03 15.77
C GLY A 140 6.42 -10.05 14.81
N TRP A 141 5.65 -9.07 14.36
CA TRP A 141 6.13 -7.95 13.56
C TRP A 141 5.65 -6.64 14.15
N LEU A 142 6.46 -5.61 14.04
CA LEU A 142 6.08 -4.25 14.40
C LEU A 142 5.92 -3.43 13.12
N PHE A 143 4.76 -2.81 12.97
CA PHE A 143 4.54 -1.77 11.97
C PHE A 143 4.73 -0.40 12.61
N LYS A 144 5.48 0.46 11.93
CA LYS A 144 5.64 1.88 12.27
C LYS A 144 5.54 2.74 11.02
N CYS A 145 5.06 3.97 11.17
CA CYS A 145 5.08 4.95 10.08
C CYS A 145 5.49 6.34 10.58
N LYS A 146 5.88 7.17 9.63
CA LYS A 146 6.21 8.59 9.82
C LYS A 146 5.52 9.40 8.72
N GLY A 147 4.93 10.53 9.08
CA GLY A 147 4.23 11.41 8.13
C GLY A 147 2.75 11.11 7.96
N ALA A 148 2.21 10.11 8.67
CA ALA A 148 0.79 9.79 8.73
C ALA A 148 0.43 9.15 10.07
N ASN A 149 -0.87 9.10 10.38
CA ASN A 149 -1.40 8.37 11.53
C ASN A 149 -1.99 7.03 11.05
N PRO A 150 -1.49 5.89 11.55
CA PRO A 150 -2.02 4.59 11.20
C PRO A 150 -3.36 4.34 11.90
N VAL A 151 -4.26 3.64 11.22
CA VAL A 151 -5.54 3.16 11.76
C VAL A 151 -5.71 1.70 11.37
N LEU A 152 -6.27 0.87 12.25
CA LEU A 152 -6.72 -0.48 11.92
C LEU A 152 -8.19 -0.42 11.53
N GLU A 153 -8.52 -1.02 10.39
CA GLU A 153 -9.89 -1.14 9.90
C GLU A 153 -10.21 -2.59 9.51
N GLN A 154 -11.47 -2.96 9.63
CA GLN A 154 -11.95 -4.25 9.14
C GLN A 154 -11.84 -4.30 7.61
N SER A 155 -11.47 -5.47 7.12
CA SER A 155 -11.33 -5.76 5.70
C SER A 155 -11.83 -7.17 5.39
N VAL A 156 -11.79 -7.52 4.11
CA VAL A 156 -12.17 -8.85 3.63
C VAL A 156 -11.05 -9.41 2.76
N TYR A 157 -10.89 -10.71 2.83
CA TYR A 157 -9.98 -11.47 1.99
C TYR A 157 -10.76 -12.61 1.31
N PHE A 158 -10.52 -12.81 0.04
CA PHE A 158 -11.18 -13.86 -0.73
C PHE A 158 -10.19 -14.95 -1.08
N GLU A 159 -10.54 -16.18 -0.75
CA GLU A 159 -9.78 -17.38 -1.07
C GLU A 159 -10.69 -18.36 -1.80
N GLY A 160 -10.58 -18.46 -3.12
CA GLY A 160 -11.50 -19.22 -3.95
C GLY A 160 -12.94 -18.71 -3.84
N LYS A 161 -13.85 -19.51 -3.27
CA LYS A 161 -15.27 -19.12 -3.05
C LYS A 161 -15.54 -18.58 -1.63
N GLN A 162 -14.52 -18.53 -0.77
CA GLN A 162 -14.70 -18.15 0.63
C GLN A 162 -14.37 -16.66 0.84
N ARG A 163 -15.23 -16.00 1.60
CA ARG A 163 -15.00 -14.66 2.13
C ARG A 163 -14.55 -14.75 3.58
N LEU A 164 -13.33 -14.33 3.86
CA LEU A 164 -12.74 -14.35 5.18
C LEU A 164 -12.66 -12.93 5.74
N SER A 165 -12.96 -12.77 7.02
CA SER A 165 -12.73 -11.50 7.72
C SER A 165 -11.23 -11.32 7.98
N CYS A 166 -10.73 -10.13 7.76
CA CYS A 166 -9.35 -9.74 8.06
C CYS A 166 -9.29 -8.26 8.45
N GLU A 167 -8.10 -7.75 8.65
CA GLU A 167 -7.85 -6.34 8.96
C GLU A 167 -6.96 -5.71 7.90
N GLN A 168 -6.94 -4.40 7.85
CA GLN A 168 -6.00 -3.61 7.06
C GLN A 168 -5.44 -2.46 7.88
N ILE A 169 -4.18 -2.11 7.62
CA ILE A 169 -3.57 -0.88 8.13
C ILE A 169 -3.83 0.21 7.11
N ILE A 170 -4.37 1.31 7.56
CA ILE A 170 -4.63 2.50 6.74
C ILE A 170 -3.77 3.64 7.23
N LEU A 171 -3.06 4.28 6.31
CA LEU A 171 -2.37 5.54 6.53
C LEU A 171 -3.13 6.65 5.81
N ARG A 172 -3.63 7.62 6.59
CA ARG A 172 -4.33 8.80 6.04
C ARG A 172 -3.40 10.00 6.04
N MET A 173 -3.28 10.65 4.89
CA MET A 173 -2.65 11.96 4.75
C MET A 173 -3.69 13.06 4.57
N HIS A 174 -3.39 14.23 5.12
CA HIS A 174 -4.14 15.44 4.79
C HIS A 174 -3.68 15.99 3.44
N ALA A 175 -4.61 16.07 2.50
CA ALA A 175 -4.33 16.47 1.13
C ALA A 175 -3.83 17.93 0.99
N GLN A 176 -4.19 18.80 1.93
CA GLN A 176 -3.70 20.19 1.97
C GLN A 176 -2.17 20.27 2.08
N ASP A 177 -1.54 19.26 2.69
CA ASP A 177 -0.09 19.20 2.81
C ASP A 177 0.65 18.99 1.46
N ILE A 178 -0.06 18.47 0.45
CA ILE A 178 0.56 18.14 -0.84
C ILE A 178 0.87 19.40 -1.65
N ARG A 179 -0.01 20.42 -1.61
CA ARG A 179 0.22 21.68 -2.33
C ARG A 179 1.18 22.64 -1.66
N GLN A 180 1.28 22.60 -0.34
CA GLN A 180 2.15 23.51 0.42
C GLN A 180 3.62 23.10 0.30
N HIS A 181 3.88 21.83 0.00
CA HIS A 181 5.22 21.28 -0.21
C HIS A 181 5.18 20.52 -1.54
N SER A 182 6.11 20.79 -2.42
CA SER A 182 6.19 20.17 -3.75
C SER A 182 6.17 18.63 -3.70
N ASP A 183 6.67 18.05 -2.61
CA ASP A 183 6.72 16.61 -2.37
C ASP A 183 6.24 16.27 -0.94
N LYS A 184 5.30 15.37 -0.82
CA LYS A 184 4.86 14.80 0.47
C LYS A 184 5.22 13.33 0.54
N SER A 185 6.01 12.96 1.52
CA SER A 185 6.45 11.57 1.71
C SER A 185 5.95 10.98 3.02
N ILE A 186 5.50 9.72 2.96
CA ILE A 186 5.20 8.87 4.11
C ILE A 186 6.19 7.71 4.13
N GLY A 187 6.95 7.59 5.23
CA GLY A 187 7.79 6.42 5.48
C GLY A 187 7.04 5.37 6.32
N TRP A 188 7.27 4.10 6.04
CA TRP A 188 6.69 2.99 6.79
C TRP A 188 7.66 1.80 6.88
N SER A 189 7.47 0.97 7.89
CA SER A 189 8.30 -0.23 8.07
C SER A 189 7.55 -1.35 8.79
N PHE A 190 7.92 -2.57 8.46
CA PHE A 190 7.57 -3.82 9.15
C PHE A 190 8.87 -4.46 9.62
N THR A 191 9.01 -4.64 10.92
CA THR A 191 10.23 -5.21 11.53
C THR A 191 9.87 -6.44 12.35
N ARG A 192 10.53 -7.55 12.06
CA ARG A 192 10.38 -8.81 12.80
C ARG A 192 11.01 -8.69 14.18
N GLN A 193 10.32 -9.27 15.19
CA GLN A 193 10.75 -9.31 16.59
C GLN A 193 11.29 -10.69 16.97
#